data_1fea0be869c454c7f5a19526e7889231
#
_entry.id   1fea0be869c454c7f5a19526e7889231
#
_cell.length_a   1.000
_cell.length_b   1.000
_cell.length_c   1.000
_cell.angle_alpha   90.00
_cell.angle_beta   90.00
_cell.angle_gamma   90.00
#
_symmetry.space_group_name_H-M   'P 1'
#
loop_
_entity.id
_entity.type
_entity.pdbx_description
1 polymer ?
#
loop_
_entity_poly.entity_id
_entity_poly.type
_entity_poly.pdbx_seq_one_letter_code
_entity_poly.pdbx_strand_id
1 'polypeptide(L)'
;LHFGCAQRQRRGAGGRHRPEGAGSAAHAGHIGNLAGFTHPTQVAILATAGIGYGLFNVLGLIAALSIFFMSYVRVIYDMHKRGVTVSEEDRIAVMEEIKNKEYKTTSGKAFFPFLVLLIGFICGLPIFLVGLVSALVVMILAHKDMKSAEQTMMQGVGLIATPLVATIGFLFMSTVIKQIGLVDTISTFASPMLSFSPVIVMFCVAFVTGFMTQSYAASVAVLVPFLQVVLGTGADPFAAAFAAASGASLIQYFLTGGPVAALATVIPVVPGSNLKQANLFQRPSILFGCLVALIITILLMIF
;
A
#
# COMPACT_ATOMS: atom_id res chain seq x y z
N LEU A 1 -16.31 -1.81 -8.44
CA LEU A 1 -16.95 -1.88 -9.77
C LEU A 1 -17.05 -3.31 -10.32
N HIS A 2 -16.13 -4.22 -9.97
CA HIS A 2 -16.18 -5.62 -10.41
C HIS A 2 -17.11 -6.52 -9.56
N PHE A 3 -17.56 -6.08 -8.39
CA PHE A 3 -18.31 -6.92 -7.45
C PHE A 3 -19.75 -7.20 -7.88
N GLY A 4 -20.43 -6.25 -8.50
CA GLY A 4 -21.77 -6.43 -9.03
C GLY A 4 -21.85 -7.43 -10.18
N CYS A 5 -20.86 -7.42 -11.09
CA CYS A 5 -20.76 -8.37 -12.18
C CYS A 5 -20.59 -9.82 -11.70
N ALA A 6 -19.76 -10.04 -10.69
CA ALA A 6 -19.49 -11.37 -10.14
C ALA A 6 -20.74 -12.01 -9.51
N GLN A 7 -21.60 -11.19 -8.92
CA GLN A 7 -22.82 -11.68 -8.27
C GLN A 7 -23.93 -12.05 -9.29
N ARG A 8 -24.07 -11.33 -10.40
CA ARG A 8 -25.05 -11.65 -11.46
C ARG A 8 -24.64 -12.80 -12.36
N GLN A 9 -23.35 -12.94 -12.68
CA GLN A 9 -22.85 -14.06 -13.49
C GLN A 9 -23.15 -15.44 -12.89
N ARG A 10 -23.40 -15.53 -11.56
CA ARG A 10 -23.81 -16.79 -10.92
C ARG A 10 -25.26 -17.20 -11.22
N ARG A 11 -26.14 -16.28 -11.57
CA ARG A 11 -27.56 -16.61 -11.83
C ARG A 11 -27.81 -17.16 -13.22
N GLY A 12 -26.88 -16.96 -14.19
CA GLY A 12 -27.11 -17.31 -15.59
C GLY A 12 -26.20 -18.37 -16.20
N ALA A 13 -24.98 -18.57 -15.69
CA ALA A 13 -24.03 -19.51 -16.31
C ALA A 13 -23.26 -20.29 -15.25
N GLY A 14 -23.64 -21.49 -15.00
CA GLY A 14 -23.04 -22.35 -13.99
C GLY A 14 -21.51 -22.30 -13.90
N GLY A 15 -21.01 -21.74 -12.82
CA GLY A 15 -19.70 -22.09 -12.26
C GLY A 15 -18.44 -21.64 -12.98
N ARG A 16 -18.44 -20.64 -13.85
CA ARG A 16 -17.27 -20.31 -14.69
C ARG A 16 -16.31 -19.24 -14.18
N HIS A 17 -16.67 -18.48 -13.16
CA HIS A 17 -15.78 -17.45 -12.62
C HIS A 17 -14.91 -18.02 -11.49
N ARG A 18 -13.60 -17.81 -11.58
CA ARG A 18 -12.72 -18.14 -10.44
C ARG A 18 -12.87 -17.06 -9.38
N PRO A 19 -13.36 -17.43 -8.19
CA PRO A 19 -13.47 -16.51 -7.07
C PRO A 19 -12.09 -15.98 -6.59
N GLU A 20 -11.02 -16.65 -6.98
CA GLU A 20 -9.64 -16.26 -6.64
C GLU A 20 -9.24 -14.89 -7.21
N GLY A 21 -9.84 -14.47 -8.31
CA GLY A 21 -9.63 -13.13 -8.89
C GLY A 21 -10.01 -11.99 -7.94
N ALA A 22 -10.80 -12.27 -6.89
CA ALA A 22 -11.08 -11.33 -5.83
C ALA A 22 -9.82 -10.81 -5.12
N GLY A 23 -8.75 -11.61 -5.07
CA GLY A 23 -7.45 -11.19 -4.56
C GLY A 23 -6.86 -9.97 -5.24
N SER A 24 -7.23 -9.75 -6.51
CA SER A 24 -6.79 -8.57 -7.27
C SER A 24 -7.25 -7.24 -6.67
N ALA A 25 -8.37 -7.22 -5.95
CA ALA A 25 -8.88 -6.02 -5.31
C ALA A 25 -7.99 -5.55 -4.14
N ALA A 26 -7.25 -6.46 -3.50
CA ALA A 26 -6.33 -6.13 -2.42
C ALA A 26 -5.11 -5.34 -2.91
N HIS A 27 -4.80 -5.36 -4.21
CA HIS A 27 -3.66 -4.61 -4.76
C HIS A 27 -3.81 -3.09 -4.65
N ALA A 28 -5.03 -2.58 -4.47
CA ALA A 28 -5.24 -1.16 -4.16
C ALA A 28 -4.52 -0.72 -2.87
N GLY A 29 -4.36 -1.63 -1.90
CA GLY A 29 -3.61 -1.37 -0.68
C GLY A 29 -2.13 -1.05 -0.91
N HIS A 30 -1.50 -1.60 -1.94
CA HIS A 30 -0.10 -1.31 -2.28
C HIS A 30 0.10 0.15 -2.70
N ILE A 31 -0.89 0.75 -3.39
CA ILE A 31 -0.86 2.16 -3.76
C ILE A 31 -0.85 3.02 -2.49
N GLY A 32 -1.73 2.74 -1.54
CA GLY A 32 -1.76 3.45 -0.26
C GLY A 32 -0.48 3.31 0.56
N ASN A 33 0.13 2.12 0.54
CA ASN A 33 1.33 1.84 1.33
C ASN A 33 2.59 2.51 0.76
N LEU A 34 2.78 2.52 -0.55
CA LEU A 34 4.03 2.97 -1.16
C LEU A 34 3.93 4.33 -1.84
N ALA A 35 2.78 4.68 -2.40
CA ALA A 35 2.54 5.97 -3.02
C ALA A 35 1.78 6.96 -2.11
N GLY A 36 1.23 6.48 -1.00
CA GLY A 36 0.46 7.31 -0.06
C GLY A 36 1.35 8.28 0.73
N PHE A 37 0.80 9.45 1.05
CA PHE A 37 1.51 10.50 1.81
C PHE A 37 1.35 10.36 3.33
N THR A 38 0.47 9.52 3.80
CA THR A 38 0.05 9.47 5.21
C THR A 38 0.40 8.17 5.92
N HIS A 39 1.08 7.23 5.24
CA HIS A 39 1.42 5.96 5.87
C HIS A 39 2.52 6.16 6.93
N PRO A 40 2.28 5.86 8.23
CA PRO A 40 3.22 6.20 9.31
C PRO A 40 4.60 5.59 9.12
N THR A 41 4.69 4.37 8.61
CA THR A 41 5.97 3.69 8.33
C THR A 41 6.78 4.42 7.27
N GLN A 42 6.10 4.89 6.22
CA GLN A 42 6.74 5.66 5.16
C GLN A 42 7.26 6.99 5.70
N VAL A 43 6.46 7.68 6.51
CA VAL A 43 6.88 8.92 7.19
C VAL A 43 8.15 8.68 8.01
N ALA A 44 8.22 7.59 8.77
CA ALA A 44 9.39 7.26 9.58
C ALA A 44 10.64 6.99 8.72
N ILE A 45 10.50 6.27 7.61
CA ILE A 45 11.60 5.98 6.68
C ILE A 45 12.10 7.27 6.02
N LEU A 46 11.19 8.09 5.48
CA LEU A 46 11.55 9.36 4.84
C LEU A 46 12.21 10.32 5.81
N ALA A 47 11.67 10.45 7.03
CA ALA A 47 12.25 11.30 8.07
C ALA A 47 13.65 10.81 8.48
N THR A 48 13.88 9.49 8.54
CA THR A 48 15.20 8.92 8.87
C THR A 48 16.23 9.21 7.78
N ALA A 49 15.81 9.18 6.52
CA ALA A 49 16.68 9.49 5.39
C ALA A 49 16.81 11.00 5.12
N GLY A 50 16.03 11.84 5.78
CA GLY A 50 16.04 13.30 5.56
C GLY A 50 15.49 13.71 4.19
N ILE A 51 14.64 12.88 3.59
CA ILE A 51 14.05 13.15 2.26
C ILE A 51 12.56 13.48 2.36
N GLY A 52 12.09 14.25 1.38
CA GLY A 52 10.67 14.63 1.27
C GLY A 52 9.87 13.70 0.38
N TYR A 53 8.57 13.98 0.34
CA TYR A 53 7.64 13.40 -0.62
C TYR A 53 7.91 13.90 -2.04
N GLY A 54 7.12 13.49 -3.00
CA GLY A 54 7.22 13.92 -4.39
C GLY A 54 7.73 12.79 -5.28
N LEU A 55 8.96 12.85 -5.75
CA LEU A 55 9.53 11.82 -6.63
C LEU A 55 9.45 10.42 -6.01
N PHE A 56 9.66 10.30 -4.69
CA PHE A 56 9.51 9.05 -3.95
C PHE A 56 8.11 8.43 -4.16
N ASN A 57 7.06 9.24 -4.04
CA ASN A 57 5.68 8.77 -4.20
C ASN A 57 5.37 8.42 -5.66
N VAL A 58 5.94 9.17 -6.62
CA VAL A 58 5.79 8.85 -8.06
C VAL A 58 6.41 7.49 -8.39
N LEU A 59 7.63 7.25 -7.94
CA LEU A 59 8.30 5.96 -8.14
C LEU A 59 7.58 4.83 -7.39
N GLY A 60 7.12 5.11 -6.18
CA GLY A 60 6.28 4.19 -5.40
C GLY A 60 4.97 3.85 -6.10
N LEU A 61 4.33 4.83 -6.74
CA LEU A 61 3.14 4.63 -7.55
C LEU A 61 3.42 3.73 -8.75
N ILE A 62 4.53 3.93 -9.45
CA ILE A 62 4.94 3.09 -10.58
C ILE A 62 5.10 1.63 -10.13
N ALA A 63 5.80 1.39 -9.02
CA ALA A 63 5.97 0.04 -8.47
C ALA A 63 4.63 -0.59 -8.04
N ALA A 64 3.75 0.17 -7.39
CA ALA A 64 2.42 -0.31 -6.98
C ALA A 64 1.50 -0.58 -8.18
N LEU A 65 1.49 0.30 -9.18
CA LEU A 65 0.70 0.11 -10.40
C LEU A 65 1.19 -1.08 -11.23
N SER A 66 2.48 -1.42 -11.20
CA SER A 66 3.00 -2.61 -11.87
C SER A 66 2.36 -3.90 -11.35
N ILE A 67 2.10 -3.99 -10.03
CA ILE A 67 1.35 -5.10 -9.42
C ILE A 67 -0.07 -5.15 -9.96
N PHE A 68 -0.74 -4.00 -9.98
CA PHE A 68 -2.11 -3.89 -10.47
C PHE A 68 -2.20 -4.29 -11.95
N PHE A 69 -1.29 -3.79 -12.76
CA PHE A 69 -1.21 -4.11 -14.19
C PHE A 69 -0.99 -5.62 -14.40
N MET A 70 -0.01 -6.20 -13.72
CA MET A 70 0.25 -7.64 -13.83
C MET A 70 -0.95 -8.49 -13.36
N SER A 71 -1.61 -8.06 -12.30
CA SER A 71 -2.83 -8.71 -11.82
C SER A 71 -3.96 -8.65 -12.86
N TYR A 72 -4.15 -7.49 -13.48
CA TYR A 72 -5.13 -7.28 -14.53
C TYR A 72 -4.87 -8.19 -15.73
N VAL A 73 -3.63 -8.23 -16.23
CA VAL A 73 -3.22 -9.11 -17.33
C VAL A 73 -3.50 -10.58 -16.99
N ARG A 74 -3.19 -11.01 -15.78
CA ARG A 74 -3.43 -12.39 -15.34
C ARG A 74 -4.92 -12.73 -15.26
N VAL A 75 -5.75 -11.83 -14.79
CA VAL A 75 -7.21 -12.02 -14.76
C VAL A 75 -7.75 -12.17 -16.18
N ILE A 76 -7.35 -11.29 -17.11
CA ILE A 76 -7.77 -11.38 -18.51
C ILE A 76 -7.30 -12.68 -19.16
N TYR A 77 -6.03 -13.03 -18.97
CA TYR A 77 -5.48 -14.26 -19.50
C TYR A 77 -6.24 -15.49 -18.98
N ASP A 78 -6.53 -15.55 -17.69
CA ASP A 78 -7.29 -16.65 -17.09
C ASP A 78 -8.74 -16.71 -17.60
N MET A 79 -9.38 -15.58 -17.81
CA MET A 79 -10.71 -15.49 -18.42
C MET A 79 -10.68 -16.00 -19.87
N HIS A 80 -9.72 -15.53 -20.67
CA HIS A 80 -9.56 -15.94 -22.06
C HIS A 80 -9.31 -17.45 -22.20
N LYS A 81 -8.38 -17.98 -21.39
CA LYS A 81 -8.05 -19.41 -21.38
C LYS A 81 -9.26 -20.30 -21.07
N ARG A 82 -10.21 -19.79 -20.31
CA ARG A 82 -11.42 -20.54 -19.90
C ARG A 82 -12.65 -20.25 -20.77
N GLY A 83 -12.48 -19.43 -21.80
CA GLY A 83 -13.60 -19.02 -22.67
C GLY A 83 -14.69 -18.25 -21.92
N VAL A 84 -14.33 -17.55 -20.83
CA VAL A 84 -15.26 -16.70 -20.09
C VAL A 84 -15.31 -15.34 -20.78
N THR A 85 -16.43 -15.04 -21.41
CA THR A 85 -16.72 -13.72 -21.97
C THR A 85 -17.72 -13.02 -21.07
N VAL A 86 -17.51 -11.72 -20.83
CA VAL A 86 -18.52 -10.86 -20.20
C VAL A 86 -19.55 -10.55 -21.26
N SER A 87 -20.81 -10.93 -21.04
CA SER A 87 -21.87 -10.62 -22.01
C SER A 87 -22.06 -9.09 -22.06
N GLU A 88 -22.44 -8.58 -23.23
CA GLU A 88 -22.75 -7.15 -23.40
C GLU A 88 -23.94 -6.73 -22.51
N GLU A 89 -24.88 -7.64 -22.29
CA GLU A 89 -26.02 -7.42 -21.37
C GLU A 89 -25.57 -7.23 -19.92
N ASP A 90 -24.61 -8.04 -19.43
CA ASP A 90 -24.04 -7.89 -18.08
C ASP A 90 -23.28 -6.57 -17.96
N ARG A 91 -22.57 -6.19 -19.00
CA ARG A 91 -21.83 -4.91 -19.05
C ARG A 91 -22.78 -3.72 -19.00
N ILE A 92 -23.85 -3.73 -19.80
CA ILE A 92 -24.89 -2.70 -19.82
C ILE A 92 -25.57 -2.64 -18.47
N ALA A 93 -25.97 -3.78 -17.89
CA ALA A 93 -26.63 -3.83 -16.59
C ALA A 93 -25.78 -3.22 -15.45
N VAL A 94 -24.46 -3.45 -15.45
CA VAL A 94 -23.54 -2.83 -14.48
C VAL A 94 -23.42 -1.32 -14.72
N MET A 95 -23.34 -0.89 -15.98
CA MET A 95 -23.29 0.53 -16.31
C MET A 95 -24.57 1.26 -15.90
N GLU A 96 -25.72 0.64 -16.08
CA GLU A 96 -27.03 1.18 -15.64
C GLU A 96 -27.10 1.23 -14.11
N GLU A 97 -26.64 0.19 -13.40
CA GLU A 97 -26.59 0.20 -11.94
C GLU A 97 -25.74 1.36 -11.40
N ILE A 98 -24.57 1.60 -12.02
CA ILE A 98 -23.70 2.73 -11.66
C ILE A 98 -24.37 4.07 -11.98
N LYS A 99 -25.00 4.19 -13.14
CA LYS A 99 -25.65 5.40 -13.60
C LYS A 99 -26.88 5.76 -12.75
N ASN A 100 -27.64 4.75 -12.33
CA ASN A 100 -28.86 4.90 -11.54
C ASN A 100 -28.58 5.00 -10.03
N LYS A 101 -27.32 4.85 -9.60
CA LYS A 101 -26.96 5.02 -8.20
C LYS A 101 -26.94 6.50 -7.84
N GLU A 102 -27.89 6.92 -7.02
CA GLU A 102 -27.88 8.27 -6.47
C GLU A 102 -26.68 8.48 -5.55
N TYR A 103 -25.79 9.35 -5.98
CA TYR A 103 -24.66 9.77 -5.14
C TYR A 103 -25.04 11.04 -4.39
N LYS A 104 -24.83 11.05 -3.08
CA LYS A 104 -25.09 12.21 -2.21
C LYS A 104 -24.21 13.42 -2.51
N THR A 105 -23.16 13.24 -3.33
CA THR A 105 -22.23 14.30 -3.69
C THR A 105 -21.70 14.12 -5.11
N THR A 106 -21.25 15.20 -5.72
CA THR A 106 -20.61 15.17 -7.03
C THR A 106 -19.16 14.70 -6.89
N SER A 107 -18.66 13.94 -7.89
CA SER A 107 -17.27 13.43 -7.90
C SER A 107 -16.23 14.54 -7.68
N GLY A 108 -16.44 15.74 -8.25
CA GLY A 108 -15.55 16.87 -8.04
C GLY A 108 -15.50 17.33 -6.57
N LYS A 109 -16.65 17.43 -5.91
CA LYS A 109 -16.70 17.79 -4.48
C LYS A 109 -16.07 16.73 -3.60
N ALA A 110 -16.23 15.44 -3.95
CA ALA A 110 -15.62 14.34 -3.21
C ALA A 110 -14.08 14.29 -3.37
N PHE A 111 -13.58 14.68 -4.55
CA PHE A 111 -12.15 14.64 -4.86
C PHE A 111 -11.39 15.90 -4.40
N PHE A 112 -12.06 17.03 -4.27
CA PHE A 112 -11.44 18.31 -3.97
C PHE A 112 -10.63 18.33 -2.66
N PRO A 113 -11.08 17.76 -1.52
CA PRO A 113 -10.27 17.67 -0.30
C PRO A 113 -8.98 16.89 -0.48
N PHE A 114 -9.02 15.86 -1.34
CA PHE A 114 -7.83 15.10 -1.68
C PHE A 114 -6.83 15.93 -2.49
N LEU A 115 -7.32 16.77 -3.42
CA LEU A 115 -6.45 17.71 -4.15
C LEU A 115 -5.79 18.73 -3.21
N VAL A 116 -6.53 19.26 -2.23
CA VAL A 116 -5.99 20.17 -1.22
C VAL A 116 -4.86 19.50 -0.44
N LEU A 117 -5.07 18.25 -0.03
CA LEU A 117 -4.07 17.45 0.67
C LEU A 117 -2.83 17.22 -0.21
N LEU A 118 -3.02 16.85 -1.47
CA LEU A 118 -1.95 16.61 -2.43
C LEU A 118 -1.12 17.88 -2.70
N ILE A 119 -1.78 19.01 -2.97
CA ILE A 119 -1.13 20.30 -3.21
C ILE A 119 -0.35 20.74 -1.97
N GLY A 120 -0.93 20.61 -0.78
CA GLY A 120 -0.25 20.94 0.47
C GLY A 120 1.04 20.17 0.67
N PHE A 121 1.06 18.89 0.33
CA PHE A 121 2.27 18.07 0.39
C PHE A 121 3.31 18.46 -0.67
N ILE A 122 2.88 18.75 -1.90
CA ILE A 122 3.78 19.23 -2.95
C ILE A 122 4.42 20.56 -2.55
N CYS A 123 3.67 21.43 -1.86
CA CYS A 123 4.17 22.71 -1.33
C CYS A 123 5.06 22.54 -0.08
N GLY A 124 5.29 21.32 0.41
CA GLY A 124 6.14 21.05 1.57
C GLY A 124 5.51 21.47 2.92
N LEU A 125 4.20 21.66 2.98
CA LEU A 125 3.52 22.02 4.21
C LEU A 125 3.49 20.85 5.21
N PRO A 126 3.56 21.12 6.52
CA PRO A 126 3.47 20.09 7.55
C PRO A 126 2.20 19.26 7.43
N ILE A 127 2.33 17.95 7.52
CA ILE A 127 1.24 16.98 7.33
C ILE A 127 0.01 17.25 8.19
N PHE A 128 0.22 17.68 9.46
CA PHE A 128 -0.87 17.98 10.37
C PHE A 128 -1.67 19.21 9.93
N LEU A 129 -0.99 20.23 9.37
CA LEU A 129 -1.63 21.44 8.85
C LEU A 129 -2.46 21.13 7.61
N VAL A 130 -1.87 20.39 6.68
CA VAL A 130 -2.56 19.97 5.44
C VAL A 130 -3.76 19.09 5.76
N GLY A 131 -3.62 18.16 6.72
CA GLY A 131 -4.70 17.31 7.19
C GLY A 131 -5.84 18.12 7.81
N LEU A 132 -5.52 19.11 8.66
CA LEU A 132 -6.51 19.98 9.27
C LEU A 132 -7.27 20.81 8.23
N VAL A 133 -6.55 21.43 7.28
CA VAL A 133 -7.16 22.21 6.20
C VAL A 133 -8.06 21.32 5.34
N SER A 134 -7.61 20.13 4.97
CA SER A 134 -8.43 19.16 4.22
C SER A 134 -9.69 18.75 4.98
N ALA A 135 -9.59 18.53 6.29
CA ALA A 135 -10.75 18.21 7.14
C ALA A 135 -11.77 19.36 7.18
N LEU A 136 -11.31 20.61 7.29
CA LEU A 136 -12.17 21.80 7.23
C LEU A 136 -12.85 21.91 5.86
N VAL A 137 -12.13 21.66 4.78
CA VAL A 137 -12.70 21.65 3.43
C VAL A 137 -13.77 20.58 3.30
N VAL A 138 -13.55 19.36 3.82
CA VAL A 138 -14.59 18.31 3.85
C VAL A 138 -15.82 18.78 4.61
N MET A 139 -15.65 19.39 5.79
CA MET A 139 -16.74 19.88 6.62
C MET A 139 -17.61 20.89 5.86
N ILE A 140 -16.96 21.86 5.20
CA ILE A 140 -17.66 22.91 4.43
C ILE A 140 -18.40 22.30 3.22
N LEU A 141 -17.74 21.45 2.43
CA LEU A 141 -18.32 20.85 1.24
C LEU A 141 -19.45 19.86 1.54
N ALA A 142 -19.38 19.20 2.70
CA ALA A 142 -20.40 18.28 3.17
C ALA A 142 -21.53 18.99 3.93
N HIS A 143 -21.46 20.31 4.09
CA HIS A 143 -22.43 21.11 4.87
C HIS A 143 -22.68 20.52 6.28
N LYS A 144 -21.60 20.07 6.94
CA LYS A 144 -21.67 19.50 8.28
C LYS A 144 -21.62 20.61 9.33
N ASP A 145 -22.51 20.52 10.32
CA ASP A 145 -22.42 21.33 11.53
C ASP A 145 -21.22 20.88 12.41
N MET A 146 -20.76 21.74 13.29
CA MET A 146 -19.58 21.49 14.11
C MET A 146 -19.69 20.22 14.96
N LYS A 147 -20.88 19.96 15.54
CA LYS A 147 -21.11 18.78 16.37
C LYS A 147 -21.02 17.48 15.56
N SER A 148 -21.58 17.47 14.36
CA SER A 148 -21.51 16.33 13.45
C SER A 148 -20.08 16.13 12.90
N ALA A 149 -19.35 17.22 12.65
CA ALA A 149 -17.95 17.16 12.22
C ALA A 149 -17.07 16.58 13.34
N GLU A 150 -17.21 17.03 14.58
CA GLU A 150 -16.52 16.50 15.76
C GLU A 150 -16.75 15.00 15.93
N GLN A 151 -18.01 14.56 15.89
CA GLN A 151 -18.35 13.14 15.97
C GLN A 151 -17.69 12.31 14.86
N THR A 152 -17.68 12.83 13.63
CA THR A 152 -17.02 12.16 12.50
C THR A 152 -15.51 12.08 12.67
N MET A 153 -14.89 13.16 13.18
CA MET A 153 -13.45 13.17 13.51
C MET A 153 -13.11 12.18 14.62
N MET A 154 -13.90 12.13 15.69
CA MET A 154 -13.70 11.16 16.77
C MET A 154 -13.85 9.70 16.30
N GLN A 155 -14.80 9.43 15.41
CA GLN A 155 -14.90 8.12 14.75
C GLN A 155 -13.67 7.82 13.91
N GLY A 156 -13.15 8.80 13.16
CA GLY A 156 -11.92 8.68 12.40
C GLY A 156 -10.71 8.35 13.29
N VAL A 157 -10.56 9.03 14.43
CA VAL A 157 -9.52 8.73 15.43
C VAL A 157 -9.66 7.28 15.94
N GLY A 158 -10.88 6.83 16.23
CA GLY A 158 -11.15 5.45 16.64
C GLY A 158 -10.70 4.42 15.60
N LEU A 159 -10.91 4.69 14.31
CA LEU A 159 -10.49 3.80 13.22
C LEU A 159 -8.97 3.66 13.10
N ILE A 160 -8.22 4.74 13.38
CA ILE A 160 -6.76 4.73 13.29
C ILE A 160 -6.06 4.47 14.63
N ALA A 161 -6.78 4.35 15.74
CA ALA A 161 -6.20 4.20 17.07
C ALA A 161 -5.28 2.97 17.16
N THR A 162 -5.73 1.81 16.71
CA THR A 162 -4.94 0.57 16.73
C THR A 162 -3.66 0.69 15.89
N PRO A 163 -3.68 1.08 14.60
CA PRO A 163 -2.45 1.27 13.84
C PRO A 163 -1.55 2.37 14.39
N LEU A 164 -2.10 3.42 15.01
CA LEU A 164 -1.31 4.48 15.63
C LEU A 164 -0.54 3.95 16.85
N VAL A 165 -1.22 3.25 17.77
CA VAL A 165 -0.60 2.64 18.94
C VAL A 165 0.45 1.63 18.53
N ALA A 166 0.16 0.78 17.54
CA ALA A 166 1.13 -0.16 17.00
C ALA A 166 2.38 0.54 16.44
N THR A 167 2.20 1.64 15.70
CA THR A 167 3.33 2.42 15.14
C THR A 167 4.20 3.00 16.26
N ILE A 168 3.59 3.59 17.30
CA ILE A 168 4.33 4.08 18.48
C ILE A 168 5.10 2.94 19.15
N GLY A 169 4.47 1.78 19.33
CA GLY A 169 5.11 0.59 19.89
C GLY A 169 6.31 0.13 19.05
N PHE A 170 6.20 0.12 17.72
CA PHE A 170 7.31 -0.24 16.84
C PHE A 170 8.45 0.77 16.85
N LEU A 171 8.17 2.07 16.95
CA LEU A 171 9.21 3.10 17.12
C LEU A 171 9.93 2.95 18.46
N PHE A 172 9.19 2.64 19.53
CA PHE A 172 9.80 2.32 20.82
C PHE A 172 10.69 1.08 20.73
N MET A 173 10.19 -0.02 20.13
CA MET A 173 10.98 -1.24 19.88
C MET A 173 12.23 -0.95 19.05
N SER A 174 12.13 -0.10 18.03
CA SER A 174 13.27 0.33 17.23
C SER A 174 14.36 1.01 18.09
N THR A 175 13.94 1.87 19.02
CA THR A 175 14.86 2.52 19.96
C THR A 175 15.53 1.50 20.89
N VAL A 176 14.76 0.56 21.44
CA VAL A 176 15.29 -0.52 22.29
C VAL A 176 16.30 -1.38 21.53
N ILE A 177 15.98 -1.82 20.30
CA ILE A 177 16.85 -2.59 19.42
C ILE A 177 18.19 -1.89 19.22
N LYS A 178 18.16 -0.56 19.02
CA LYS A 178 19.39 0.24 18.92
C LYS A 178 20.18 0.26 20.23
N GLN A 179 19.51 0.45 21.36
CA GLN A 179 20.16 0.56 22.69
C GLN A 179 20.80 -0.75 23.15
N ILE A 180 20.24 -1.92 22.80
CA ILE A 180 20.82 -3.22 23.13
C ILE A 180 21.96 -3.65 22.19
N GLY A 181 22.38 -2.79 21.25
CA GLY A 181 23.49 -3.06 20.33
C GLY A 181 23.16 -4.07 19.22
N LEU A 182 21.89 -4.42 19.03
CA LEU A 182 21.50 -5.37 17.99
C LEU A 182 21.80 -4.82 16.59
N VAL A 183 21.69 -3.49 16.41
CA VAL A 183 22.03 -2.82 15.14
C VAL A 183 23.51 -2.99 14.82
N ASP A 184 24.40 -2.84 15.84
CA ASP A 184 25.84 -2.98 15.67
C ASP A 184 26.21 -4.43 15.33
N THR A 185 25.51 -5.39 15.96
CA THR A 185 25.66 -6.82 15.64
C THR A 185 25.23 -7.12 14.20
N ILE A 186 24.07 -6.62 13.77
CA ILE A 186 23.59 -6.79 12.38
C ILE A 186 24.54 -6.10 11.41
N SER A 187 25.02 -4.90 11.72
CA SER A 187 25.98 -4.14 10.92
C SER A 187 27.28 -4.93 10.72
N THR A 188 27.85 -5.48 11.80
CA THR A 188 29.05 -6.28 11.75
C THR A 188 28.87 -7.51 10.87
N PHE A 189 27.75 -8.22 11.04
CA PHE A 189 27.41 -9.39 10.22
C PHE A 189 27.17 -9.04 8.75
N ALA A 190 26.50 -7.92 8.48
CA ALA A 190 26.19 -7.45 7.14
C ALA A 190 27.37 -6.71 6.46
N SER A 191 28.42 -6.37 7.20
CA SER A 191 29.55 -5.55 6.71
C SER A 191 30.15 -6.03 5.38
N PRO A 192 30.41 -7.33 5.14
CA PRO A 192 30.91 -7.80 3.84
C PRO A 192 29.91 -7.54 2.68
N MET A 193 28.61 -7.59 2.97
CA MET A 193 27.56 -7.35 1.99
C MET A 193 27.37 -5.85 1.75
N LEU A 194 27.48 -5.04 2.80
CA LEU A 194 27.38 -3.57 2.72
C LEU A 194 28.53 -2.99 1.89
N SER A 195 29.71 -3.59 1.92
CA SER A 195 30.82 -3.17 1.07
C SER A 195 30.58 -3.40 -0.43
N PHE A 196 29.72 -4.35 -0.80
CA PHE A 196 29.35 -4.60 -2.19
C PHE A 196 28.30 -3.60 -2.68
N SER A 197 27.16 -3.47 -1.98
CA SER A 197 26.09 -2.51 -2.32
C SER A 197 25.16 -2.29 -1.14
N PRO A 198 25.35 -1.20 -0.37
CA PRO A 198 24.52 -0.92 0.80
C PRO A 198 23.02 -0.83 0.47
N VAL A 199 22.66 -0.23 -0.67
CA VAL A 199 21.27 -0.02 -1.08
C VAL A 199 20.59 -1.33 -1.47
N ILE A 200 21.30 -2.24 -2.18
CA ILE A 200 20.74 -3.56 -2.53
C ILE A 200 20.57 -4.39 -1.24
N VAL A 201 21.52 -4.33 -0.33
CA VAL A 201 21.40 -5.00 0.97
C VAL A 201 20.21 -4.45 1.75
N MET A 202 20.00 -3.13 1.73
CA MET A 202 18.81 -2.52 2.33
C MET A 202 17.51 -3.07 1.74
N PHE A 203 17.44 -3.20 0.41
CA PHE A 203 16.28 -3.79 -0.26
C PHE A 203 16.06 -5.24 0.17
N CYS A 204 17.11 -6.07 0.20
CA CYS A 204 17.03 -7.46 0.62
C CYS A 204 16.58 -7.61 2.08
N VAL A 205 17.14 -6.82 2.98
CA VAL A 205 16.74 -6.80 4.41
C VAL A 205 15.27 -6.37 4.53
N ALA A 206 14.88 -5.33 3.81
CA ALA A 206 13.49 -4.88 3.79
C ALA A 206 12.53 -5.94 3.23
N PHE A 207 12.92 -6.61 2.16
CA PHE A 207 12.15 -7.70 1.55
C PHE A 207 11.96 -8.86 2.56
N VAL A 208 13.04 -9.32 3.17
CA VAL A 208 12.99 -10.41 4.16
C VAL A 208 12.15 -9.99 5.38
N THR A 209 12.37 -8.77 5.87
CA THR A 209 11.63 -8.25 7.03
C THR A 209 10.13 -8.12 6.72
N GLY A 210 9.76 -7.57 5.56
CA GLY A 210 8.37 -7.46 5.13
C GLY A 210 7.70 -8.84 4.92
N PHE A 211 8.45 -9.80 4.37
CA PHE A 211 8.00 -11.17 4.22
C PHE A 211 7.76 -11.87 5.56
N MET A 212 8.66 -11.70 6.51
CA MET A 212 8.57 -12.35 7.82
C MET A 212 7.50 -11.73 8.72
N THR A 213 7.46 -10.40 8.77
CA THR A 213 6.51 -9.67 9.62
C THR A 213 5.11 -9.60 9.04
N GLN A 214 4.98 -9.68 7.72
CA GLN A 214 3.73 -9.49 6.98
C GLN A 214 3.01 -8.20 7.37
N SER A 215 3.78 -7.20 7.77
CA SER A 215 3.30 -5.91 8.21
C SER A 215 4.32 -4.84 7.92
N TYR A 216 3.96 -3.88 7.07
CA TYR A 216 4.85 -2.75 6.79
C TYR A 216 5.12 -1.93 8.06
N ALA A 217 4.11 -1.76 8.91
CA ALA A 217 4.28 -1.06 10.18
C ALA A 217 5.23 -1.80 11.14
N ALA A 218 5.13 -3.13 11.25
CA ALA A 218 6.03 -3.92 12.09
C ALA A 218 7.48 -3.90 11.57
N SER A 219 7.65 -3.82 10.25
CA SER A 219 8.97 -3.79 9.63
C SER A 219 9.81 -2.57 10.06
N VAL A 220 9.19 -1.46 10.42
CA VAL A 220 9.87 -0.23 10.84
C VAL A 220 10.84 -0.44 12.00
N ALA A 221 10.52 -1.34 12.91
CA ALA A 221 11.38 -1.65 14.05
C ALA A 221 12.80 -2.12 13.63
N VAL A 222 12.89 -2.79 12.51
CA VAL A 222 14.15 -3.26 11.92
C VAL A 222 14.67 -2.29 10.88
N LEU A 223 13.79 -1.77 10.02
CA LEU A 223 14.18 -0.96 8.86
C LEU A 223 14.79 0.38 9.26
N VAL A 224 14.25 1.07 10.26
CA VAL A 224 14.76 2.39 10.65
C VAL A 224 16.18 2.31 11.20
N PRO A 225 16.51 1.44 12.18
CA PRO A 225 17.89 1.28 12.64
C PRO A 225 18.84 0.83 11.53
N PHE A 226 18.42 -0.13 10.70
CA PHE A 226 19.27 -0.64 9.62
C PHE A 226 19.49 0.41 8.52
N LEU A 227 18.48 1.22 8.20
CA LEU A 227 18.62 2.35 7.28
C LEU A 227 19.67 3.35 7.77
N GLN A 228 19.71 3.66 9.08
CA GLN A 228 20.75 4.53 9.65
C GLN A 228 22.17 3.95 9.43
N VAL A 229 22.32 2.64 9.53
CA VAL A 229 23.59 1.97 9.22
C VAL A 229 23.95 2.12 7.74
N VAL A 230 23.01 1.88 6.85
CA VAL A 230 23.21 2.02 5.40
C VAL A 230 23.58 3.46 5.04
N LEU A 231 22.89 4.45 5.61
CA LEU A 231 23.21 5.87 5.41
C LEU A 231 24.61 6.23 5.92
N GLY A 232 25.03 5.61 7.04
CA GLY A 232 26.39 5.75 7.60
C GLY A 232 27.50 5.26 6.68
N THR A 233 27.22 4.42 5.68
CA THR A 233 28.19 4.01 4.66
C THR A 233 28.39 5.05 3.54
N GLY A 234 27.63 6.15 3.54
CA GLY A 234 27.63 7.15 2.48
C GLY A 234 26.70 6.81 1.30
N ALA A 235 25.81 5.83 1.46
CA ALA A 235 24.81 5.49 0.45
C ALA A 235 23.86 6.67 0.19
N ASP A 236 23.38 6.80 -1.05
CA ASP A 236 22.40 7.82 -1.41
C ASP A 236 21.12 7.67 -0.55
N PRO A 237 20.70 8.73 0.16
CA PRO A 237 19.57 8.66 1.06
C PRO A 237 18.25 8.32 0.37
N PHE A 238 18.07 8.82 -0.86
CA PHE A 238 16.85 8.59 -1.62
C PHE A 238 16.74 7.13 -2.07
N ALA A 239 17.80 6.58 -2.65
CA ALA A 239 17.87 5.19 -3.07
C ALA A 239 17.70 4.22 -1.88
N ALA A 240 18.38 4.52 -0.76
CA ALA A 240 18.29 3.71 0.46
C ALA A 240 16.88 3.72 1.07
N ALA A 241 16.23 4.89 1.14
CA ALA A 241 14.87 4.99 1.64
C ALA A 241 13.86 4.31 0.71
N PHE A 242 14.03 4.45 -0.61
CA PHE A 242 13.17 3.76 -1.57
C PHE A 242 13.32 2.24 -1.47
N ALA A 243 14.54 1.74 -1.35
CA ALA A 243 14.83 0.32 -1.13
C ALA A 243 14.16 -0.21 0.14
N ALA A 244 14.29 0.53 1.27
CA ALA A 244 13.67 0.19 2.54
C ALA A 244 12.15 0.11 2.45
N ALA A 245 11.53 1.13 1.89
CA ALA A 245 10.09 1.22 1.81
C ALA A 245 9.49 0.21 0.82
N SER A 246 10.02 0.15 -0.40
CA SER A 246 9.48 -0.70 -1.45
C SER A 246 9.70 -2.19 -1.18
N GLY A 247 10.88 -2.58 -0.68
CA GLY A 247 11.18 -3.96 -0.31
C GLY A 247 10.17 -4.53 0.68
N ALA A 248 9.87 -3.78 1.75
CA ALA A 248 8.96 -4.27 2.80
C ALA A 248 7.49 -4.12 2.44
N SER A 249 7.08 -2.99 1.86
CA SER A 249 5.66 -2.69 1.65
C SER A 249 4.99 -3.56 0.61
N LEU A 250 5.73 -4.03 -0.40
CA LEU A 250 5.16 -4.84 -1.47
C LEU A 250 5.01 -6.30 -1.07
N ILE A 251 6.05 -6.89 -0.46
CA ILE A 251 6.08 -8.32 -0.13
C ILE A 251 5.18 -8.72 1.04
N GLN A 252 4.78 -7.79 1.90
CA GLN A 252 3.97 -8.07 3.09
C GLN A 252 2.64 -8.78 2.79
N TYR A 253 2.14 -8.67 1.56
CA TYR A 253 0.90 -9.34 1.12
C TYR A 253 1.12 -10.76 0.57
N PHE A 254 2.36 -11.22 0.54
CA PHE A 254 2.69 -12.51 -0.10
C PHE A 254 2.14 -13.71 0.67
N LEU A 255 2.18 -13.68 2.00
CA LEU A 255 1.61 -14.72 2.85
C LEU A 255 0.23 -14.31 3.39
N THR A 256 -0.47 -15.28 3.95
CA THR A 256 -1.81 -15.08 4.53
C THR A 256 -1.80 -14.46 5.93
N GLY A 257 -0.95 -13.47 6.15
CA GLY A 257 -0.82 -12.79 7.45
C GLY A 257 -1.66 -11.49 7.58
N GLY A 258 -1.14 -10.52 8.32
CA GLY A 258 -1.85 -9.32 8.75
C GLY A 258 -2.62 -8.52 7.68
N PRO A 259 -2.01 -8.10 6.52
CA PRO A 259 -2.72 -7.30 5.52
C PRO A 259 -3.80 -8.08 4.77
N VAL A 260 -3.83 -9.37 4.92
CA VAL A 260 -4.87 -10.26 4.40
C VAL A 260 -6.23 -9.98 5.03
N ALA A 261 -6.29 -9.22 6.12
CA ALA A 261 -7.54 -8.61 6.58
C ALA A 261 -8.24 -7.80 5.46
N ALA A 262 -7.48 -7.17 4.58
CA ALA A 262 -8.05 -6.51 3.39
C ALA A 262 -8.71 -7.50 2.42
N LEU A 263 -8.13 -8.70 2.24
CA LEU A 263 -8.76 -9.78 1.47
C LEU A 263 -10.00 -10.33 2.16
N ALA A 264 -10.01 -10.40 3.48
CA ALA A 264 -11.17 -10.88 4.24
C ALA A 264 -12.40 -9.99 4.03
N THR A 265 -12.23 -8.70 3.75
CA THR A 265 -13.35 -7.80 3.41
C THR A 265 -13.92 -8.05 2.00
N VAL A 266 -13.11 -8.57 1.10
CA VAL A 266 -13.50 -8.83 -0.30
C VAL A 266 -14.15 -10.20 -0.46
N ILE A 267 -13.69 -11.18 0.30
CA ILE A 267 -14.16 -12.58 0.21
C ILE A 267 -15.67 -12.74 0.43
N PRO A 268 -16.30 -12.09 1.42
CA PRO A 268 -17.75 -12.21 1.62
C PRO A 268 -18.57 -11.67 0.44
N VAL A 269 -18.01 -10.73 -0.32
CA VAL A 269 -18.68 -10.10 -1.46
C VAL A 269 -18.58 -10.93 -2.73
N VAL A 270 -17.58 -11.83 -2.79
CA VAL A 270 -17.35 -12.73 -3.94
C VAL A 270 -17.70 -14.17 -3.53
N PRO A 271 -18.89 -14.64 -3.84
CA PRO A 271 -19.34 -15.98 -3.46
C PRO A 271 -18.40 -17.09 -3.95
N GLY A 272 -18.08 -18.06 -3.07
CA GLY A 272 -17.15 -19.14 -3.37
C GLY A 272 -15.68 -18.75 -3.36
N SER A 273 -15.36 -17.53 -3.01
CA SER A 273 -14.00 -17.06 -2.77
C SER A 273 -13.43 -17.69 -1.49
N ASN A 274 -12.14 -17.99 -1.52
CA ASN A 274 -11.40 -18.53 -0.38
C ASN A 274 -10.12 -17.70 -0.19
N LEU A 275 -9.83 -17.36 1.06
CA LEU A 275 -8.70 -16.50 1.42
C LEU A 275 -7.37 -17.05 0.89
N LYS A 276 -7.11 -18.35 1.08
CA LYS A 276 -5.88 -19.00 0.64
C LYS A 276 -5.73 -18.95 -0.88
N GLN A 277 -6.80 -19.24 -1.62
CA GLN A 277 -6.79 -19.24 -3.07
C GLN A 277 -6.63 -17.82 -3.63
N ALA A 278 -7.34 -16.85 -3.06
CA ALA A 278 -7.22 -15.45 -3.42
C ALA A 278 -5.79 -14.93 -3.19
N ASN A 279 -5.17 -15.31 -2.07
CA ASN A 279 -3.78 -14.97 -1.80
C ASN A 279 -2.81 -15.64 -2.79
N LEU A 280 -2.97 -16.94 -3.06
CA LEU A 280 -2.15 -17.66 -4.03
C LEU A 280 -2.25 -17.05 -5.44
N PHE A 281 -3.44 -16.60 -5.82
CA PHE A 281 -3.65 -15.95 -7.11
C PHE A 281 -2.86 -14.66 -7.26
N GLN A 282 -2.72 -13.85 -6.20
CA GLN A 282 -2.03 -12.56 -6.29
C GLN A 282 -0.49 -12.65 -6.21
N ARG A 283 0.10 -13.73 -5.67
CA ARG A 283 1.55 -13.85 -5.40
C ARG A 283 2.46 -13.51 -6.59
N PRO A 284 2.22 -14.00 -7.81
CA PRO A 284 3.08 -13.66 -8.95
C PRO A 284 3.04 -12.17 -9.30
N SER A 285 1.91 -11.51 -9.10
CA SER A 285 1.78 -10.06 -9.32
C SER A 285 2.59 -9.27 -8.29
N ILE A 286 2.60 -9.72 -7.03
CA ILE A 286 3.41 -9.15 -5.97
C ILE A 286 4.89 -9.29 -6.28
N LEU A 287 5.35 -10.48 -6.67
CA LEU A 287 6.75 -10.70 -7.06
C LEU A 287 7.17 -9.85 -8.25
N PHE A 288 6.28 -9.66 -9.21
CA PHE A 288 6.53 -8.75 -10.33
C PHE A 288 6.71 -7.31 -9.87
N GLY A 289 5.86 -6.82 -8.94
CA GLY A 289 6.03 -5.50 -8.35
C GLY A 289 7.33 -5.35 -7.55
N CYS A 290 7.71 -6.39 -6.80
CA CYS A 290 9.01 -6.40 -6.10
C CYS A 290 10.19 -6.35 -7.08
N LEU A 291 10.09 -7.04 -8.22
CA LEU A 291 11.11 -6.97 -9.28
C LEU A 291 11.20 -5.57 -9.87
N VAL A 292 10.07 -4.94 -10.17
CA VAL A 292 10.03 -3.55 -10.68
C VAL A 292 10.64 -2.59 -9.65
N ALA A 293 10.31 -2.74 -8.37
CA ALA A 293 10.87 -1.92 -7.31
C ALA A 293 12.40 -2.12 -7.17
N LEU A 294 12.88 -3.35 -7.31
CA LEU A 294 14.32 -3.63 -7.32
C LEU A 294 15.00 -2.97 -8.53
N ILE A 295 14.39 -3.03 -9.72
CA ILE A 295 14.92 -2.35 -10.91
C ILE A 295 14.99 -0.83 -10.68
N ILE A 296 13.92 -0.22 -10.14
CA ILE A 296 13.93 1.20 -9.80
C ILE A 296 15.04 1.51 -8.79
N THR A 297 15.20 0.67 -7.77
CA THR A 297 16.28 0.81 -6.77
C THR A 297 17.65 0.80 -7.42
N ILE A 298 17.89 -0.13 -8.36
CA ILE A 298 19.17 -0.21 -9.10
C ILE A 298 19.39 1.03 -9.97
N LEU A 299 18.35 1.50 -10.66
CA LEU A 299 18.42 2.72 -11.46
C LEU A 299 18.77 3.95 -10.60
N LEU A 300 18.18 4.08 -9.41
CA LEU A 300 18.48 5.15 -8.46
C LEU A 300 19.91 5.13 -7.91
N MET A 301 20.60 4.01 -8.02
CA MET A 301 22.01 3.90 -7.65
C MET A 301 22.96 4.33 -8.78
N ILE A 302 22.47 4.33 -10.03
CA ILE A 302 23.29 4.63 -11.22
C ILE A 302 23.20 6.11 -11.58
N PHE A 303 22.05 6.72 -11.36
CA PHE A 303 21.73 8.11 -11.69
C PHE A 303 21.56 8.98 -10.45
#